data_801b63652abcf54791a1cc8244f3d753
#
_entry.id   801b63652abcf54791a1cc8244f3d753
#
_cell.length_a   1.000
_cell.length_b   1.000
_cell.length_c   1.000
_cell.angle_alpha   90.00
_cell.angle_beta   90.00
_cell.angle_gamma   90.00
#
_symmetry.space_group_name_H-M   'P 1'
#
loop_
_entity.id
_entity.type
_entity.pdbx_description
1 polymer ?
#
loop_
_entity_poly.entity_id
_entity_poly.type
_entity_poly.pdbx_seq_one_letter_code
_entity_poly.pdbx_strand_id
1 'polypeptide(L)'
;MVLLIVAAACSTPSSVAPLSVPLTYKSMLNPAELATLPSCAALSKVEVTDARGDKTIGTRYIEGKKAPGAPVTASTDVAEWARAGVEAALHHSNVAINKSGAPELSVTIEQITTSENVLHRSGYEGHMNLTFELRNGGKSCWKDRVDGSAENYGYTGSIQNYQETLNHALDRAVVRAFNNPDFKKSVCSCS
;
A
#
# COMPACT_ATOMS: atom_id res chain seq x y z
N MET A 1 15.33 -33.67 52.64
CA MET A 1 15.70 -33.04 51.37
C MET A 1 14.40 -32.78 50.63
N VAL A 2 13.90 -31.52 50.69
CA VAL A 2 12.61 -31.14 50.13
C VAL A 2 12.93 -30.53 48.74
N LEU A 3 12.43 -31.17 47.68
CA LEU A 3 12.58 -30.71 46.30
C LEU A 3 11.51 -29.66 45.99
N LEU A 4 11.90 -28.38 45.92
CA LEU A 4 11.02 -27.30 45.47
C LEU A 4 10.94 -27.35 43.95
N ILE A 5 9.79 -27.77 43.42
CA ILE A 5 9.49 -27.67 41.97
C ILE A 5 8.97 -26.23 41.74
N VAL A 6 9.80 -25.38 41.12
CA VAL A 6 9.39 -24.08 40.64
C VAL A 6 8.69 -24.29 39.30
N ALA A 7 7.35 -24.22 39.32
CA ALA A 7 6.55 -24.18 38.11
C ALA A 7 6.69 -22.79 37.46
N ALA A 8 7.48 -22.71 36.39
CA ALA A 8 7.49 -21.52 35.55
C ALA A 8 6.15 -21.40 34.84
N ALA A 9 5.29 -20.51 35.33
CA ALA A 9 4.06 -20.15 34.64
C ALA A 9 4.43 -19.38 33.37
N CYS A 10 4.34 -20.02 32.19
CA CYS A 10 4.34 -19.34 30.91
C CYS A 10 3.08 -18.47 30.83
N SER A 11 3.16 -17.22 31.28
CA SER A 11 2.10 -16.25 31.08
C SER A 11 2.07 -15.87 29.61
N THR A 12 1.01 -16.29 28.90
CA THR A 12 0.72 -15.76 27.57
C THR A 12 0.59 -14.25 27.66
N PRO A 13 1.24 -13.47 26.77
CA PRO A 13 1.14 -12.03 26.82
C PRO A 13 -0.34 -11.60 26.72
N SER A 14 -0.76 -10.77 27.65
CA SER A 14 -2.14 -10.27 27.72
C SER A 14 -2.41 -9.12 26.73
N SER A 15 -1.37 -8.55 26.14
CA SER A 15 -1.44 -7.43 25.21
C SER A 15 -0.37 -7.54 24.13
N VAL A 16 -0.65 -6.93 22.97
CA VAL A 16 0.28 -6.80 21.85
C VAL A 16 0.96 -5.43 21.95
N ALA A 17 2.26 -5.35 21.65
CA ALA A 17 2.99 -4.09 21.62
C ALA A 17 2.76 -3.35 20.29
N PRO A 18 2.76 -1.99 20.29
CA PRO A 18 2.82 -1.20 19.07
C PRO A 18 4.02 -1.56 18.19
N LEU A 19 3.88 -1.37 16.88
CA LEU A 19 4.94 -1.63 15.91
C LEU A 19 5.14 -0.43 14.99
N SER A 20 6.40 -0.11 14.69
CA SER A 20 6.77 0.88 13.70
C SER A 20 7.42 0.20 12.50
N VAL A 21 6.88 0.44 11.30
CA VAL A 21 7.28 -0.24 10.06
C VAL A 21 7.92 0.79 9.11
N PRO A 22 9.20 0.64 8.74
CA PRO A 22 9.79 1.42 7.66
C PRO A 22 9.26 0.88 6.34
N LEU A 23 8.40 1.64 5.65
CA LEU A 23 7.91 1.25 4.34
C LEU A 23 9.00 1.46 3.29
N THR A 24 9.33 0.41 2.56
CA THR A 24 10.22 0.42 1.40
C THR A 24 9.49 -0.27 0.27
N TYR A 25 9.31 0.42 -0.85
CA TYR A 25 8.67 -0.20 -1.99
C TYR A 25 9.61 -1.24 -2.63
N LYS A 26 9.05 -2.42 -2.79
CA LYS A 26 9.63 -3.51 -3.59
C LYS A 26 8.53 -4.04 -4.48
N SER A 27 8.71 -3.94 -5.78
CA SER A 27 7.72 -4.38 -6.75
C SER A 27 7.37 -5.85 -6.55
N MET A 28 6.09 -6.11 -6.41
CA MET A 28 5.46 -7.43 -6.43
C MET A 28 4.57 -7.56 -7.69
N LEU A 29 4.67 -6.57 -8.59
CA LEU A 29 3.93 -6.53 -9.84
C LEU A 29 4.24 -7.78 -10.68
N ASN A 30 3.18 -8.43 -11.13
CA ASN A 30 3.28 -9.36 -12.22
C ASN A 30 3.14 -8.56 -13.53
N PRO A 31 4.18 -8.46 -14.36
CA PRO A 31 4.11 -7.69 -15.61
C PRO A 31 2.97 -8.12 -16.56
N ALA A 32 2.54 -9.38 -16.45
CA ALA A 32 1.44 -9.90 -17.27
C ALA A 32 0.05 -9.35 -16.83
N GLU A 33 -0.06 -8.81 -15.62
CA GLU A 33 -1.29 -8.21 -15.12
C GLU A 33 -1.41 -6.72 -15.45
N LEU A 34 -0.28 -6.07 -15.75
CA LEU A 34 -0.24 -4.67 -16.16
C LEU A 34 -0.64 -4.57 -17.64
N ALA A 35 -1.66 -3.77 -17.90
CA ALA A 35 -2.00 -3.46 -19.28
C ALA A 35 -0.89 -2.67 -19.96
N THR A 36 -0.63 -3.01 -21.21
CA THR A 36 0.13 -2.14 -22.10
C THR A 36 -0.65 -0.85 -22.29
N LEU A 37 -0.03 0.28 -21.97
CA LEU A 37 -0.59 1.60 -22.25
C LEU A 37 -0.33 1.99 -23.70
N PRO A 38 -1.17 2.86 -24.28
CA PRO A 38 -0.97 3.32 -25.66
C PRO A 38 0.40 4.02 -25.82
N SER A 39 0.99 3.94 -26.99
CA SER A 39 2.31 4.57 -27.28
C SER A 39 2.34 6.09 -27.15
N CYS A 40 1.17 6.74 -27.14
CA CYS A 40 1.01 8.17 -26.87
C CYS A 40 1.06 8.51 -25.38
N ALA A 41 0.96 7.51 -24.49
CA ALA A 41 0.92 7.74 -23.05
C ALA A 41 2.23 8.39 -22.58
N ALA A 42 2.10 9.55 -21.98
CA ALA A 42 3.20 10.29 -21.37
C ALA A 42 2.67 11.15 -20.23
N LEU A 43 3.52 11.45 -19.26
CA LEU A 43 3.19 12.29 -18.10
C LEU A 43 4.23 13.39 -17.93
N SER A 44 3.80 14.58 -17.51
CA SER A 44 4.71 15.67 -17.14
C SER A 44 5.32 15.44 -15.76
N LYS A 45 4.53 14.92 -14.83
CA LYS A 45 4.96 14.53 -13.48
C LYS A 45 4.02 13.50 -12.86
N VAL A 46 4.51 12.86 -11.81
CA VAL A 46 3.71 12.06 -10.87
C VAL A 46 3.78 12.73 -9.50
N GLU A 47 2.65 13.00 -8.90
CA GLU A 47 2.55 13.57 -7.57
C GLU A 47 1.70 12.67 -6.69
N VAL A 48 2.22 12.32 -5.51
CA VAL A 48 1.49 11.50 -4.55
C VAL A 48 1.35 12.26 -3.25
N THR A 49 0.13 12.30 -2.72
CA THR A 49 -0.20 12.99 -1.47
C THR A 49 -0.83 12.01 -0.49
N ASP A 50 -0.36 12.01 0.74
CA ASP A 50 -1.00 11.30 1.84
C ASP A 50 -2.04 12.22 2.50
N ALA A 51 -3.32 11.99 2.18
CA ALA A 51 -4.43 12.76 2.73
C ALA A 51 -4.96 12.21 4.06
N ARG A 52 -4.35 11.15 4.60
CA ARG A 52 -4.75 10.59 5.89
C ARG A 52 -4.37 11.54 7.03
N GLY A 53 -5.16 11.52 8.11
CA GLY A 53 -4.93 12.42 9.25
C GLY A 53 -3.81 11.99 10.20
N ASP A 54 -3.34 10.77 10.11
CA ASP A 54 -2.35 10.20 11.02
C ASP A 54 -1.36 9.25 10.34
N LYS A 55 -0.35 8.79 11.09
CA LYS A 55 0.68 7.85 10.61
C LYS A 55 0.31 6.38 10.79
N THR A 56 -0.89 6.10 11.29
CA THR A 56 -1.34 4.73 11.52
C THR A 56 -1.57 4.03 10.19
N ILE A 57 -1.00 2.86 10.03
CA ILE A 57 -1.14 2.00 8.85
C ILE A 57 -1.80 0.67 9.18
N GLY A 58 -2.18 0.46 10.43
CA GLY A 58 -2.86 -0.78 10.82
C GLY A 58 -2.92 -1.04 12.31
N THR A 59 -3.36 -2.25 12.63
CA THR A 59 -3.59 -2.71 13.99
C THR A 59 -3.15 -4.17 14.14
N ARG A 60 -2.50 -4.46 15.28
CA ARG A 60 -2.15 -5.82 15.73
C ARG A 60 -3.13 -6.23 16.81
N TYR A 61 -3.67 -7.43 16.74
CA TYR A 61 -4.63 -7.93 17.72
C TYR A 61 -4.44 -9.44 17.95
N ILE A 62 -5.01 -9.93 19.04
CA ILE A 62 -5.12 -11.36 19.34
C ILE A 62 -6.58 -11.74 19.22
N GLU A 63 -6.90 -12.63 18.29
CA GLU A 63 -8.26 -13.09 18.10
C GLU A 63 -8.84 -13.71 19.40
N GLY A 64 -10.09 -13.41 19.67
CA GLY A 64 -10.77 -13.87 20.89
C GLY A 64 -10.37 -13.13 22.18
N LYS A 65 -9.43 -12.18 22.15
CA LYS A 65 -9.12 -11.30 23.27
C LYS A 65 -9.93 -10.01 23.18
N LYS A 66 -10.50 -9.57 24.31
CA LYS A 66 -11.20 -8.26 24.41
C LYS A 66 -10.26 -7.07 24.55
N ALA A 67 -8.94 -7.31 24.62
CA ALA A 67 -7.96 -6.22 24.72
C ALA A 67 -7.95 -5.43 23.39
N PRO A 68 -7.85 -4.09 23.46
CA PRO A 68 -7.71 -3.27 22.26
C PRO A 68 -6.44 -3.66 21.51
N GLY A 69 -6.52 -3.64 20.20
CA GLY A 69 -5.35 -3.87 19.34
C GLY A 69 -4.29 -2.78 19.52
N ALA A 70 -3.04 -3.12 19.24
CA ALA A 70 -1.93 -2.18 19.27
C ALA A 70 -1.75 -1.53 17.88
N PRO A 71 -1.46 -0.23 17.79
CA PRO A 71 -1.29 0.44 16.52
C PRO A 71 -0.02 0.01 15.80
N VAL A 72 -0.10 -0.03 14.47
CA VAL A 72 1.04 -0.13 13.56
C VAL A 72 1.19 1.21 12.85
N THR A 73 2.37 1.80 12.90
CA THR A 73 2.65 3.11 12.30
C THR A 73 3.72 3.00 11.22
N ALA A 74 3.69 3.88 10.21
CA ALA A 74 4.79 4.04 9.29
C ALA A 74 5.89 4.92 9.91
N SER A 75 7.16 4.51 9.82
CA SER A 75 8.32 5.32 10.22
C SER A 75 8.97 6.08 9.05
N THR A 76 8.54 5.80 7.83
CA THR A 76 8.98 6.47 6.60
C THR A 76 7.83 7.26 5.99
N ASP A 77 8.14 8.09 5.01
CA ASP A 77 7.15 8.84 4.24
C ASP A 77 6.32 7.88 3.38
N VAL A 78 5.01 7.86 3.63
CA VAL A 78 4.05 6.97 2.96
C VAL A 78 3.79 7.43 1.54
N ALA A 79 3.80 8.76 1.28
CA ALA A 79 3.61 9.30 -0.06
C ALA A 79 4.80 8.96 -0.97
N GLU A 80 6.03 9.07 -0.46
CA GLU A 80 7.24 8.67 -1.17
C GLU A 80 7.26 7.18 -1.49
N TRP A 81 6.87 6.33 -0.53
CA TRP A 81 6.74 4.89 -0.74
C TRP A 81 5.73 4.56 -1.83
N ALA A 82 4.54 5.16 -1.78
CA ALA A 82 3.50 4.93 -2.78
C ALA A 82 3.88 5.49 -4.16
N ARG A 83 4.57 6.65 -4.21
CA ARG A 83 5.10 7.23 -5.45
C ARG A 83 6.05 6.27 -6.14
N ALA A 84 6.96 5.65 -5.40
CA ALA A 84 7.88 4.66 -5.96
C ALA A 84 7.13 3.49 -6.62
N GLY A 85 6.01 3.03 -6.04
CA GLY A 85 5.17 1.99 -6.61
C GLY A 85 4.47 2.42 -7.90
N VAL A 86 3.90 3.62 -7.92
CA VAL A 86 3.24 4.17 -9.12
C VAL A 86 4.25 4.37 -10.25
N GLU A 87 5.41 4.95 -9.96
CA GLU A 87 6.48 5.17 -10.96
C GLU A 87 7.02 3.86 -11.52
N ALA A 88 7.20 2.83 -10.68
CA ALA A 88 7.61 1.50 -11.12
C ALA A 88 6.61 0.89 -12.11
N ALA A 89 5.31 1.01 -11.84
CA ALA A 89 4.27 0.52 -12.74
C ALA A 89 4.22 1.30 -14.07
N LEU A 90 4.38 2.62 -14.02
CA LEU A 90 4.49 3.46 -15.23
C LEU A 90 5.69 3.06 -16.08
N HIS A 91 6.83 2.82 -15.45
CA HIS A 91 8.05 2.37 -16.13
C HIS A 91 7.84 1.00 -16.80
N HIS A 92 7.21 0.05 -16.12
CA HIS A 92 6.85 -1.25 -16.69
C HIS A 92 5.86 -1.13 -17.86
N SER A 93 5.01 -0.12 -17.85
CA SER A 93 4.05 0.18 -18.93
C SER A 93 4.65 1.04 -20.05
N ASN A 94 5.96 1.31 -20.03
CA ASN A 94 6.70 2.14 -20.99
C ASN A 94 6.17 3.59 -21.10
N VAL A 95 5.65 4.17 -20.01
CA VAL A 95 5.19 5.56 -19.99
C VAL A 95 6.37 6.48 -19.74
N ALA A 96 6.54 7.47 -20.62
CA ALA A 96 7.53 8.51 -20.44
C ALA A 96 7.05 9.50 -19.35
N ILE A 97 7.87 9.69 -18.32
CA ILE A 97 7.66 10.71 -17.29
C ILE A 97 8.56 11.93 -17.58
N ASN A 98 8.21 13.10 -17.08
CA ASN A 98 8.89 14.38 -17.31
C ASN A 98 8.78 14.92 -18.74
N LYS A 99 7.71 14.56 -19.47
CA LYS A 99 7.47 15.08 -20.82
C LYS A 99 6.70 16.38 -20.76
N SER A 100 7.30 17.46 -21.24
CA SER A 100 6.65 18.78 -21.32
C SER A 100 5.36 18.72 -22.14
N GLY A 101 4.31 19.38 -21.66
CA GLY A 101 3.00 19.44 -22.32
C GLY A 101 2.13 18.19 -22.15
N ALA A 102 2.65 17.13 -21.51
CA ALA A 102 1.85 15.98 -21.14
C ALA A 102 1.05 16.26 -19.84
N PRO A 103 -0.04 15.51 -19.58
CA PRO A 103 -0.79 15.64 -18.33
C PRO A 103 0.06 15.25 -17.10
N GLU A 104 -0.35 15.73 -15.95
CA GLU A 104 0.18 15.25 -14.66
C GLU A 104 -0.73 14.15 -14.09
N LEU A 105 -0.11 13.18 -13.41
CA LEU A 105 -0.82 12.18 -12.64
C LEU A 105 -0.72 12.55 -11.15
N SER A 106 -1.86 12.85 -10.55
CA SER A 106 -2.00 13.06 -9.12
C SER A 106 -2.61 11.81 -8.48
N VAL A 107 -1.99 11.32 -7.41
CA VAL A 107 -2.48 10.17 -6.63
C VAL A 107 -2.65 10.60 -5.19
N THR A 108 -3.85 10.41 -4.66
CA THR A 108 -4.17 10.72 -3.26
C THR A 108 -4.38 9.43 -2.49
N ILE A 109 -3.62 9.24 -1.41
CA ILE A 109 -3.82 8.15 -0.48
C ILE A 109 -4.91 8.55 0.50
N GLU A 110 -6.07 7.90 0.41
CA GLU A 110 -7.22 8.20 1.27
C GLU A 110 -7.25 7.29 2.50
N GLN A 111 -6.84 6.03 2.32
CA GLN A 111 -6.82 5.05 3.39
C GLN A 111 -5.70 4.02 3.18
N ILE A 112 -5.05 3.66 4.28
CA ILE A 112 -4.22 2.46 4.39
C ILE A 112 -4.61 1.79 5.70
N THR A 113 -4.88 0.49 5.64
CA THR A 113 -5.10 -0.31 6.83
C THR A 113 -4.40 -1.66 6.67
N THR A 114 -3.74 -2.11 7.71
CA THR A 114 -3.31 -3.49 7.83
C THR A 114 -3.83 -4.07 9.13
N SER A 115 -4.15 -5.34 9.12
CA SER A 115 -4.44 -6.09 10.33
C SER A 115 -3.46 -7.24 10.46
N GLU A 116 -2.96 -7.45 11.68
CA GLU A 116 -2.18 -8.63 12.04
C GLU A 116 -2.90 -9.38 13.15
N ASN A 117 -3.31 -10.62 12.86
CA ASN A 117 -3.79 -11.54 13.88
C ASN A 117 -2.60 -12.32 14.48
N VAL A 118 -2.30 -12.07 15.74
CA VAL A 118 -1.09 -12.53 16.45
C VAL A 118 -1.22 -13.96 17.00
N LEU A 119 -1.95 -14.86 16.37
CA LEU A 119 -2.03 -16.27 16.74
C LEU A 119 -1.12 -17.12 15.88
N HIS A 120 -0.35 -18.04 16.51
CA HIS A 120 0.55 -19.09 15.99
C HIS A 120 1.17 -18.93 14.58
N ARG A 121 0.38 -18.58 13.57
CA ARG A 121 0.78 -18.07 12.26
C ARG A 121 0.01 -16.78 12.07
N SER A 122 0.71 -15.69 12.11
CA SER A 122 0.08 -14.39 11.90
C SER A 122 -0.42 -14.29 10.47
N GLY A 123 -1.72 -14.06 10.32
CA GLY A 123 -2.31 -13.57 9.09
C GLY A 123 -2.14 -12.05 9.03
N TYR A 124 -1.77 -11.56 7.86
CA TYR A 124 -1.68 -10.14 7.55
C TYR A 124 -2.67 -9.83 6.45
N GLU A 125 -3.52 -8.85 6.68
CA GLU A 125 -4.44 -8.32 5.69
C GLU A 125 -4.12 -6.85 5.46
N GLY A 126 -4.00 -6.45 4.20
CA GLY A 126 -3.74 -5.07 3.81
C GLY A 126 -4.82 -4.54 2.88
N HIS A 127 -5.30 -3.33 3.15
CA HIS A 127 -6.24 -2.61 2.30
C HIS A 127 -5.79 -1.18 2.11
N MET A 128 -5.98 -0.64 0.91
CA MET A 128 -5.79 0.77 0.64
C MET A 128 -6.79 1.29 -0.37
N ASN A 129 -7.14 2.56 -0.19
CA ASN A 129 -7.93 3.32 -1.16
C ASN A 129 -7.09 4.47 -1.68
N LEU A 130 -7.01 4.55 -3.00
CA LEU A 130 -6.28 5.58 -3.73
C LEU A 130 -7.21 6.27 -4.71
N THR A 131 -7.10 7.59 -4.80
CA THR A 131 -7.72 8.36 -5.88
C THR A 131 -6.65 8.76 -6.88
N PHE A 132 -6.81 8.35 -8.13
CA PHE A 132 -5.98 8.74 -9.26
C PHE A 132 -6.67 9.81 -10.06
N GLU A 133 -5.94 10.85 -10.48
CA GLU A 133 -6.48 11.94 -11.28
C GLU A 133 -5.45 12.38 -12.34
N LEU A 134 -5.87 12.41 -13.61
CA LEU A 134 -5.12 13.03 -14.70
C LEU A 134 -5.55 14.46 -14.86
N ARG A 135 -4.58 15.39 -14.88
CA ARG A 135 -4.81 16.83 -15.04
C ARG A 135 -3.95 17.42 -16.14
N ASN A 136 -4.48 18.39 -16.86
CA ASN A 136 -3.68 19.24 -17.73
C ASN A 136 -4.09 20.69 -17.58
N GLY A 137 -3.12 21.58 -17.33
CA GLY A 137 -3.38 22.99 -17.10
C GLY A 137 -4.34 23.27 -15.93
N GLY A 138 -4.33 22.40 -14.90
CA GLY A 138 -5.23 22.48 -13.75
C GLY A 138 -6.63 21.88 -13.97
N LYS A 139 -6.97 21.46 -15.20
CA LYS A 139 -8.25 20.82 -15.53
C LYS A 139 -8.15 19.31 -15.37
N SER A 140 -9.10 18.69 -14.66
CA SER A 140 -9.23 17.24 -14.55
C SER A 140 -9.77 16.63 -15.84
N CYS A 141 -9.06 15.67 -16.40
CA CYS A 141 -9.45 14.92 -17.59
C CYS A 141 -10.02 13.54 -17.27
N TRP A 142 -9.55 12.97 -16.17
CA TRP A 142 -10.01 11.70 -15.67
C TRP A 142 -9.75 11.62 -14.17
N LYS A 143 -10.64 10.99 -13.46
CA LYS A 143 -10.51 10.73 -12.03
C LYS A 143 -11.21 9.43 -11.68
N ASP A 144 -10.57 8.60 -10.90
CA ASP A 144 -11.14 7.36 -10.39
C ASP A 144 -10.59 7.04 -9.00
N ARG A 145 -11.41 6.34 -8.22
CA ARG A 145 -11.04 5.81 -6.91
C ARG A 145 -10.92 4.31 -7.01
N VAL A 146 -9.77 3.79 -6.65
CA VAL A 146 -9.46 2.37 -6.70
C VAL A 146 -9.09 1.85 -5.32
N ASP A 147 -9.39 0.58 -5.09
CA ASP A 147 -8.96 -0.16 -3.92
C ASP A 147 -7.91 -1.20 -4.30
N GLY A 148 -7.01 -1.47 -3.37
CA GLY A 148 -6.08 -2.59 -3.41
C GLY A 148 -6.15 -3.37 -2.11
N SER A 149 -6.10 -4.69 -2.19
CA SER A 149 -6.09 -5.55 -1.03
C SER A 149 -5.14 -6.72 -1.21
N ALA A 150 -4.51 -7.15 -0.14
CA ALA A 150 -3.62 -8.29 -0.14
C ALA A 150 -3.66 -9.02 1.21
N GLU A 151 -3.39 -10.31 1.15
CA GLU A 151 -3.22 -11.17 2.31
C GLU A 151 -1.83 -11.80 2.27
N ASN A 152 -1.23 -11.98 3.43
CA ASN A 152 0.04 -12.67 3.60
C ASN A 152 0.05 -13.45 4.92
N TYR A 153 0.95 -14.40 5.04
CA TYR A 153 1.11 -15.21 6.23
C TYR A 153 2.59 -15.32 6.60
N GLY A 154 2.88 -15.26 7.88
CA GLY A 154 4.27 -15.38 8.30
C GLY A 154 4.47 -15.26 9.80
N TYR A 155 5.67 -14.85 10.20
CA TYR A 155 6.01 -14.67 11.61
C TYR A 155 5.36 -13.44 12.20
N THR A 156 4.88 -13.57 13.43
CA THR A 156 4.31 -12.49 14.22
C THR A 156 5.24 -11.28 14.33
N GLY A 157 4.72 -10.09 14.04
CA GLY A 157 5.46 -8.83 14.13
C GLY A 157 6.54 -8.66 13.07
N SER A 158 6.49 -9.44 11.99
CA SER A 158 7.46 -9.34 10.91
C SER A 158 7.28 -8.07 10.10
N ILE A 159 8.25 -7.16 10.16
CA ILE A 159 8.31 -5.96 9.32
C ILE A 159 8.23 -6.32 7.83
N GLN A 160 8.91 -7.39 7.43
CA GLN A 160 8.89 -7.87 6.05
C GLN A 160 7.48 -8.24 5.60
N ASN A 161 6.70 -8.97 6.43
CA ASN A 161 5.34 -9.34 6.07
C ASN A 161 4.42 -8.13 5.93
N TYR A 162 4.58 -7.10 6.77
CA TYR A 162 3.87 -5.82 6.60
C TYR A 162 4.23 -5.14 5.29
N GLN A 163 5.52 -5.05 4.97
CA GLN A 163 5.99 -4.46 3.72
C GLN A 163 5.46 -5.21 2.50
N GLU A 164 5.55 -6.53 2.49
CA GLU A 164 5.06 -7.38 1.40
C GLU A 164 3.55 -7.21 1.22
N THR A 165 2.78 -7.27 2.30
CA THR A 165 1.32 -7.10 2.25
C THR A 165 0.93 -5.75 1.68
N LEU A 166 1.57 -4.66 2.14
CA LEU A 166 1.28 -3.31 1.66
C LEU A 166 1.77 -3.08 0.23
N ASN A 167 2.94 -3.61 -0.15
CA ASN A 167 3.42 -3.55 -1.53
C ASN A 167 2.46 -4.26 -2.49
N HIS A 168 1.98 -5.45 -2.13
CA HIS A 168 0.96 -6.15 -2.92
C HIS A 168 -0.36 -5.38 -3.03
N ALA A 169 -0.83 -4.78 -1.93
CA ALA A 169 -2.04 -3.98 -1.95
C ALA A 169 -1.89 -2.75 -2.86
N LEU A 170 -0.75 -2.06 -2.79
CA LEU A 170 -0.41 -0.94 -3.66
C LEU A 170 -0.38 -1.36 -5.14
N ASP A 171 0.34 -2.43 -5.44
CA ASP A 171 0.46 -2.93 -6.81
C ASP A 171 -0.90 -3.28 -7.41
N ARG A 172 -1.79 -3.93 -6.64
CA ARG A 172 -3.16 -4.24 -7.10
C ARG A 172 -4.00 -3.00 -7.36
N ALA A 173 -3.89 -1.96 -6.51
CA ALA A 173 -4.57 -0.70 -6.75
C ALA A 173 -4.07 -0.02 -8.04
N VAL A 174 -2.75 0.03 -8.24
CA VAL A 174 -2.13 0.62 -9.43
C VAL A 174 -2.50 -0.15 -10.70
N VAL A 175 -2.47 -1.49 -10.66
CA VAL A 175 -2.90 -2.35 -11.78
C VAL A 175 -4.35 -2.07 -12.15
N ARG A 176 -5.26 -1.94 -11.17
CA ARG A 176 -6.66 -1.59 -11.43
C ARG A 176 -6.81 -0.24 -12.11
N ALA A 177 -6.10 0.80 -11.61
CA ALA A 177 -6.14 2.13 -12.21
C ALA A 177 -5.66 2.12 -13.67
N PHE A 178 -4.51 1.48 -13.95
CA PHE A 178 -3.90 1.48 -15.28
C PHE A 178 -4.63 0.55 -16.26
N ASN A 179 -5.35 -0.46 -15.77
CA ASN A 179 -6.20 -1.31 -16.59
C ASN A 179 -7.55 -0.67 -16.91
N ASN A 180 -7.92 0.43 -16.25
CA ASN A 180 -9.15 1.16 -16.54
C ASN A 180 -9.14 1.69 -17.98
N PRO A 181 -10.15 1.34 -18.82
CA PRO A 181 -10.21 1.78 -20.22
C PRO A 181 -10.26 3.31 -20.38
N ASP A 182 -10.92 4.00 -19.45
CA ASP A 182 -11.03 5.44 -19.48
C ASP A 182 -9.70 6.12 -19.13
N PHE A 183 -8.91 5.53 -18.21
CA PHE A 183 -7.53 5.98 -17.97
C PHE A 183 -6.69 5.88 -19.24
N LYS A 184 -6.73 4.71 -19.91
CA LYS A 184 -5.97 4.47 -21.15
C LYS A 184 -6.32 5.46 -22.25
N LYS A 185 -7.59 5.80 -22.37
CA LYS A 185 -8.07 6.81 -23.33
C LYS A 185 -7.62 8.21 -22.92
N SER A 186 -7.79 8.54 -21.65
CA SER A 186 -7.55 9.91 -21.15
C SER A 186 -6.08 10.28 -21.11
N VAL A 187 -5.16 9.33 -20.83
CA VAL A 187 -3.73 9.61 -20.80
C VAL A 187 -3.16 10.12 -22.13
N CYS A 188 -3.83 9.82 -23.26
CA CYS A 188 -3.48 10.32 -24.58
C CYS A 188 -4.26 11.53 -25.02
N SER A 189 -5.46 11.76 -24.50
CA SER A 189 -6.38 12.81 -24.95
C SER A 189 -6.51 14.00 -23.99
N CYS A 190 -5.85 13.95 -22.84
CA CYS A 190 -5.81 15.03 -21.85
C CYS A 190 -4.89 16.16 -22.33
N SER A 191 -5.40 17.04 -23.14
CA SER A 191 -4.68 18.18 -23.75
C SER A 191 -5.34 19.50 -23.34
#